data_cc60289a1585d02ed52f4a29485bcba0
#
_entry.id   cc60289a1585d02ed52f4a29485bcba0
#
_cell.length_a   1.000
_cell.length_b   1.000
_cell.length_c   1.000
_cell.angle_alpha   90.00
_cell.angle_beta   90.00
_cell.angle_gamma   90.00
#
_symmetry.space_group_name_H-M   'P 1'
#
loop_
_entity.id
_entity.type
_entity.pdbx_description
1 polymer ?
#
loop_
_entity_poly.entity_id
_entity_poly.type
_entity_poly.pdbx_seq_one_letter_code
_entity_poly.pdbx_strand_id
1 'polypeptide(L)'
;NVLFEKGYGYADLKAKKTVDPNSTIFRLASISKLFTWISVMQLEEQGKLDLDTDVNRYLDFQIRPAFNKPITLRNLMTHTGGFEEVLDNIIVLDPKQQPTLRDDLIKNQPKRLFPPGVIPAYSNYGVGLASYIVQRVSGEPFELYVQDHIFTPLGMTHSSFYQPIQKSLANLPSQGYRSSTLKPPVGFEMLNPVGAGGLSSTASDMGRFGQALLNGGELDGERILKPETLAQMWTPQFRASDQLPPICMGFYQDWRNGLRWIGHEGDLIAFHSLFFVEPTQKIVLFVSYNSAGGGEQPRPEIIDFFSDRYFPGAPKQEFLKTPVKELKAIEGSYQTTRRADSTRLRLMDLFGQVRAHVDKDGVLHLGEFKDLRGHPVKWKPLAKDLWGEEDEQARLFGIRDGENRVVRIAFAFPGVQLERVPWYEDSRFVLSAAGASLGILALVVLASLLRLGRRIFLRKRPKPEPQPGTLWLTWGPRLAAFSWVILLGTILVFFMIEGDDLMPPTPDWFKWFVLMNWATAIAIFFSFFAIVAGIRVWWRDQVRRITMIKFSLVGLSCLILCWFAIVWRVIGPAHRI
;
A
#
# COMPACT_ATOMS: atom_id res chain seq x y z
N ASN A 1 -35.02 -3.48 -10.20
CA ASN A 1 -34.96 -4.41 -11.35
C ASN A 1 -33.53 -4.51 -11.85
N VAL A 2 -33.09 -5.74 -12.23
CA VAL A 2 -31.81 -5.95 -12.91
C VAL A 2 -31.97 -5.42 -14.35
N LEU A 3 -31.10 -4.47 -14.74
CA LEU A 3 -31.11 -3.92 -16.10
C LEU A 3 -30.18 -4.73 -17.02
N PHE A 4 -29.06 -5.19 -16.49
CA PHE A 4 -28.08 -5.96 -17.22
C PHE A 4 -27.29 -6.87 -16.25
N GLU A 5 -27.19 -8.13 -16.62
CA GLU A 5 -26.42 -9.13 -15.88
C GLU A 5 -25.81 -10.12 -16.87
N LYS A 6 -24.46 -10.25 -16.87
CA LYS A 6 -23.78 -11.11 -17.83
C LYS A 6 -22.43 -11.58 -17.33
N GLY A 7 -22.16 -12.88 -17.46
CA GLY A 7 -20.83 -13.45 -17.32
C GLY A 7 -20.06 -13.43 -18.63
N TYR A 8 -18.77 -13.13 -18.57
CA TYR A 8 -17.85 -13.16 -19.71
C TYR A 8 -16.68 -14.07 -19.40
N GLY A 9 -16.18 -14.77 -20.43
CA GLY A 9 -15.00 -15.62 -20.31
C GLY A 9 -15.20 -16.84 -19.42
N TYR A 10 -14.15 -17.23 -18.69
CA TYR A 10 -14.10 -18.49 -17.95
C TYR A 10 -13.82 -18.27 -16.47
N ALA A 11 -14.60 -18.95 -15.64
CA ALA A 11 -14.33 -19.12 -14.21
C ALA A 11 -13.14 -20.06 -13.97
N ASP A 12 -12.94 -21.03 -14.85
CA ASP A 12 -11.80 -21.95 -14.86
C ASP A 12 -11.37 -22.20 -16.32
N LEU A 13 -10.16 -21.74 -16.66
CA LEU A 13 -9.60 -21.88 -18.01
C LEU A 13 -9.34 -23.36 -18.38
N LYS A 14 -8.86 -24.16 -17.43
CA LYS A 14 -8.53 -25.56 -17.67
C LYS A 14 -9.80 -26.39 -17.88
N ALA A 15 -10.80 -26.19 -17.06
CA ALA A 15 -12.09 -26.89 -17.15
C ALA A 15 -13.00 -26.26 -18.23
N LYS A 16 -12.63 -25.12 -18.83
CA LYS A 16 -13.48 -24.31 -19.73
C LYS A 16 -14.85 -23.98 -19.12
N LYS A 17 -14.89 -23.82 -17.79
CA LYS A 17 -16.10 -23.46 -17.06
C LYS A 17 -16.39 -21.99 -17.30
N THR A 18 -17.48 -21.66 -17.96
CA THR A 18 -17.89 -20.27 -18.20
C THR A 18 -18.31 -19.57 -16.91
N VAL A 19 -18.21 -18.24 -16.89
CA VAL A 19 -18.73 -17.42 -15.80
C VAL A 19 -20.25 -17.36 -15.88
N ASP A 20 -20.90 -17.73 -14.78
CA ASP A 20 -22.34 -17.52 -14.54
C ASP A 20 -22.51 -16.46 -13.44
N PRO A 21 -23.17 -15.33 -13.70
CA PRO A 21 -23.30 -14.23 -12.74
C PRO A 21 -24.07 -14.63 -11.48
N ASN A 22 -24.92 -15.66 -11.54
CA ASN A 22 -25.74 -16.11 -10.42
C ASN A 22 -25.02 -17.09 -9.48
N SER A 23 -24.02 -17.81 -10.00
CA SER A 23 -23.40 -18.90 -9.24
C SER A 23 -21.87 -18.85 -9.19
N THR A 24 -21.20 -18.16 -10.12
CA THR A 24 -19.74 -18.05 -10.07
C THR A 24 -19.31 -17.06 -8.99
N ILE A 25 -18.58 -17.54 -8.00
CA ILE A 25 -18.08 -16.75 -6.87
C ILE A 25 -16.73 -16.16 -7.20
N PHE A 26 -16.60 -14.86 -6.96
CA PHE A 26 -15.36 -14.09 -7.06
C PHE A 26 -14.89 -13.66 -5.67
N ARG A 27 -13.58 -13.47 -5.51
CA ARG A 27 -12.98 -12.86 -4.31
C ARG A 27 -13.07 -11.34 -4.46
N LEU A 28 -13.81 -10.65 -3.59
CA LEU A 28 -14.13 -9.23 -3.75
C LEU A 28 -13.20 -8.28 -3.01
N ALA A 29 -12.22 -8.83 -2.31
CA ALA A 29 -11.19 -8.05 -1.63
C ALA A 29 -11.77 -6.92 -0.77
N SER A 30 -11.31 -5.67 -0.96
CA SER A 30 -11.67 -4.54 -0.11
C SER A 30 -13.13 -4.10 -0.15
N ILE A 31 -13.96 -4.61 -1.08
CA ILE A 31 -15.42 -4.44 -1.00
C ILE A 31 -15.97 -5.06 0.31
N SER A 32 -15.28 -6.03 0.88
CA SER A 32 -15.53 -6.59 2.22
C SER A 32 -15.75 -5.55 3.30
N LYS A 33 -15.03 -4.42 3.21
CA LYS A 33 -15.07 -3.35 4.19
C LYS A 33 -16.46 -2.76 4.37
N LEU A 34 -17.26 -2.71 3.29
CA LEU A 34 -18.63 -2.21 3.34
C LEU A 34 -19.49 -3.03 4.31
N PHE A 35 -19.32 -4.35 4.30
CA PHE A 35 -20.04 -5.25 5.22
C PHE A 35 -19.56 -5.11 6.66
N THR A 36 -18.26 -4.91 6.87
CA THR A 36 -17.70 -4.62 8.19
C THR A 36 -18.30 -3.34 8.77
N TRP A 37 -18.40 -2.28 7.97
CA TRP A 37 -18.93 -1.01 8.43
C TRP A 37 -20.44 -1.04 8.66
N ILE A 38 -21.19 -1.77 7.85
CA ILE A 38 -22.62 -2.01 8.10
C ILE A 38 -22.81 -2.78 9.42
N SER A 39 -21.98 -3.81 9.69
CA SER A 39 -22.03 -4.54 10.95
C SER A 39 -21.74 -3.65 12.17
N VAL A 40 -20.78 -2.73 12.06
CA VAL A 40 -20.52 -1.73 13.10
C VAL A 40 -21.73 -0.84 13.32
N MET A 41 -22.36 -0.36 12.24
CA MET A 41 -23.53 0.53 12.34
C MET A 41 -24.79 -0.19 12.84
N GLN A 42 -24.94 -1.49 12.57
CA GLN A 42 -26.01 -2.30 13.19
C GLN A 42 -25.87 -2.37 14.72
N LEU A 43 -24.63 -2.52 15.21
CA LEU A 43 -24.37 -2.53 16.65
C LEU A 43 -24.46 -1.13 17.28
N GLU A 44 -24.16 -0.09 16.53
CA GLU A 44 -24.37 1.31 16.93
C GLU A 44 -25.87 1.60 17.05
N GLU A 45 -26.71 1.21 16.06
CA GLU A 45 -28.17 1.32 16.12
C GLU A 45 -28.80 0.60 17.35
N GLN A 46 -28.15 -0.49 17.79
CA GLN A 46 -28.55 -1.24 18.99
C GLN A 46 -28.03 -0.60 20.28
N GLY A 47 -27.30 0.51 20.22
CA GLY A 47 -26.69 1.16 21.38
C GLY A 47 -25.55 0.37 22.03
N LYS A 48 -25.03 -0.68 21.35
CA LYS A 48 -23.95 -1.51 21.85
C LYS A 48 -22.57 -0.94 21.55
N LEU A 49 -22.47 -0.05 20.55
CA LEU A 49 -21.27 0.67 20.15
C LEU A 49 -21.51 2.17 20.13
N ASP A 50 -20.46 2.92 20.40
CA ASP A 50 -20.38 4.37 20.20
C ASP A 50 -19.17 4.65 19.30
N LEU A 51 -19.40 5.34 18.19
CA LEU A 51 -18.40 5.59 17.16
C LEU A 51 -17.25 6.49 17.62
N ASP A 52 -17.44 7.28 18.67
CA ASP A 52 -16.50 8.28 19.18
C ASP A 52 -15.79 7.83 20.48
N THR A 53 -16.14 6.66 20.99
CA THR A 53 -15.46 6.03 22.13
C THR A 53 -14.12 5.42 21.71
N ASP A 54 -13.11 5.45 22.62
CA ASP A 54 -11.82 4.76 22.44
C ASP A 54 -12.03 3.28 22.15
N VAL A 55 -11.52 2.79 21.03
CA VAL A 55 -11.64 1.39 20.59
C VAL A 55 -11.08 0.39 21.62
N ASN A 56 -10.14 0.79 22.47
CA ASN A 56 -9.61 -0.04 23.55
C ASN A 56 -10.67 -0.48 24.57
N ARG A 57 -11.83 0.21 24.64
CA ARG A 57 -12.95 -0.20 25.53
C ARG A 57 -13.67 -1.46 25.02
N TYR A 58 -13.55 -1.77 23.73
CA TYR A 58 -14.19 -2.91 23.10
C TYR A 58 -13.23 -4.09 22.87
N LEU A 59 -11.91 -3.87 23.05
CA LEU A 59 -10.88 -4.87 22.84
C LEU A 59 -10.49 -5.59 24.15
N ASP A 60 -10.00 -6.82 24.03
CA ASP A 60 -9.37 -7.59 25.13
C ASP A 60 -7.84 -7.54 25.10
N PHE A 61 -7.31 -6.67 24.28
CA PHE A 61 -5.91 -6.26 24.23
C PHE A 61 -5.82 -4.73 24.03
N GLN A 62 -4.64 -4.16 24.14
CA GLN A 62 -4.46 -2.71 24.05
C GLN A 62 -3.77 -2.30 22.74
N ILE A 63 -4.33 -1.29 22.06
CA ILE A 63 -3.61 -0.57 21.03
C ILE A 63 -2.59 0.35 21.71
N ARG A 64 -1.32 0.26 21.28
CA ARG A 64 -0.23 1.05 21.85
C ARG A 64 -0.55 2.55 21.79
N PRO A 65 -0.45 3.28 22.93
CA PRO A 65 -0.74 4.70 22.94
C PRO A 65 0.26 5.47 22.05
N ALA A 66 -0.24 6.47 21.33
CA ALA A 66 0.56 7.43 20.58
C ALA A 66 -0.23 8.74 20.42
N PHE A 67 0.48 9.88 20.29
CA PHE A 67 -0.10 11.21 20.06
C PHE A 67 -1.05 11.72 21.16
N ASN A 68 -1.09 11.10 22.33
CA ASN A 68 -1.99 11.43 23.46
C ASN A 68 -3.47 11.61 23.02
N LYS A 69 -3.91 10.84 22.04
CA LYS A 69 -5.25 10.89 21.48
C LYS A 69 -5.75 9.47 21.23
N PRO A 70 -6.99 9.13 21.70
CA PRO A 70 -7.59 7.83 21.46
C PRO A 70 -7.89 7.62 19.97
N ILE A 71 -7.98 6.36 19.57
CA ILE A 71 -8.52 5.97 18.27
C ILE A 71 -9.98 5.60 18.47
N THR A 72 -10.86 6.06 17.59
CA THR A 72 -12.30 5.78 17.61
C THR A 72 -12.71 4.97 16.37
N LEU A 73 -13.89 4.33 16.41
CA LEU A 73 -14.43 3.65 15.23
C LEU A 73 -14.60 4.62 14.05
N ARG A 74 -14.99 5.87 14.32
CA ARG A 74 -15.05 6.92 13.29
C ARG A 74 -13.69 7.16 12.61
N ASN A 75 -12.59 7.12 13.37
CA ASN A 75 -11.26 7.22 12.79
C ASN A 75 -10.90 5.99 11.93
N LEU A 76 -11.37 4.79 12.32
CA LEU A 76 -11.15 3.59 11.52
C LEU A 76 -11.95 3.63 10.22
N MET A 77 -13.23 4.05 10.27
CA MET A 77 -14.12 4.20 9.12
C MET A 77 -13.60 5.19 8.07
N THR A 78 -12.86 6.20 8.51
CA THR A 78 -12.29 7.23 7.63
C THR A 78 -10.82 7.00 7.30
N HIS A 79 -10.28 5.85 7.68
CA HIS A 79 -8.85 5.54 7.54
C HIS A 79 -7.92 6.59 8.15
N THR A 80 -8.38 7.32 9.15
CA THR A 80 -7.60 8.35 9.87
C THR A 80 -7.11 7.86 11.23
N GLY A 81 -7.03 6.55 11.46
CA GLY A 81 -6.42 5.96 12.67
C GLY A 81 -4.93 6.21 12.79
N GLY A 82 -4.28 6.59 11.70
CA GLY A 82 -2.86 6.93 11.63
C GLY A 82 -1.91 5.73 11.62
N PHE A 83 -2.39 4.54 11.33
CA PHE A 83 -1.59 3.31 11.26
C PHE A 83 -0.67 3.29 10.03
N GLU A 84 0.55 2.76 10.20
CA GLU A 84 1.40 2.38 9.09
C GLU A 84 0.89 1.09 8.40
N GLU A 85 1.34 0.85 7.18
CA GLU A 85 1.00 -0.37 6.44
C GLU A 85 1.75 -1.58 7.02
N VAL A 86 1.07 -2.73 7.03
CA VAL A 86 1.63 -4.03 7.42
C VAL A 86 1.16 -5.06 6.42
N LEU A 87 2.08 -5.83 5.85
CA LEU A 87 1.79 -6.86 4.86
C LEU A 87 2.02 -8.29 5.38
N ASP A 88 2.46 -8.46 6.64
CA ASP A 88 2.64 -9.78 7.25
C ASP A 88 1.33 -10.57 7.23
N ASN A 89 1.36 -11.73 6.58
CA ASN A 89 0.21 -12.62 6.41
C ASN A 89 -1.03 -11.97 5.78
N ILE A 90 -0.89 -10.85 5.07
CA ILE A 90 -2.04 -10.18 4.45
C ILE A 90 -2.75 -11.07 3.45
N ILE A 91 -2.01 -11.89 2.72
CA ILE A 91 -2.51 -12.96 1.85
C ILE A 91 -1.85 -14.28 2.25
N VAL A 92 -2.66 -15.30 2.51
CA VAL A 92 -2.24 -16.66 2.86
C VAL A 92 -2.86 -17.63 1.87
N LEU A 93 -2.07 -18.57 1.35
CA LEU A 93 -2.55 -19.60 0.39
C LEU A 93 -2.75 -20.98 1.05
N ASP A 94 -2.04 -21.24 2.15
CA ASP A 94 -2.19 -22.48 2.92
C ASP A 94 -3.12 -22.26 4.13
N PRO A 95 -4.29 -22.91 4.18
CA PRO A 95 -5.22 -22.79 5.30
C PRO A 95 -4.64 -23.12 6.68
N LYS A 96 -3.59 -23.93 6.74
CA LYS A 96 -2.92 -24.26 8.00
C LYS A 96 -2.12 -23.12 8.60
N GLN A 97 -1.81 -22.12 7.80
CA GLN A 97 -1.08 -20.91 8.21
C GLN A 97 -2.01 -19.74 8.54
N GLN A 98 -3.33 -19.93 8.37
CA GLN A 98 -4.32 -18.90 8.64
C GLN A 98 -4.39 -18.60 10.14
N PRO A 99 -4.02 -17.38 10.60
CA PRO A 99 -4.15 -17.01 12.01
C PRO A 99 -5.61 -16.77 12.39
N THR A 100 -5.91 -16.81 13.69
CA THR A 100 -7.19 -16.24 14.16
C THR A 100 -7.17 -14.73 13.98
N LEU A 101 -8.34 -14.11 13.82
CA LEU A 101 -8.46 -12.65 13.68
C LEU A 101 -7.78 -11.92 14.86
N ARG A 102 -7.97 -12.42 16.09
CA ARG A 102 -7.35 -11.88 17.30
C ARG A 102 -5.83 -11.96 17.27
N ASP A 103 -5.29 -13.13 16.97
CA ASP A 103 -3.85 -13.36 17.00
C ASP A 103 -3.13 -12.57 15.91
N ASP A 104 -3.76 -12.44 14.72
CA ASP A 104 -3.25 -11.59 13.65
C ASP A 104 -3.15 -10.12 14.08
N LEU A 105 -4.21 -9.58 14.70
CA LEU A 105 -4.25 -8.20 15.15
C LEU A 105 -3.23 -7.90 16.27
N ILE A 106 -3.00 -8.84 17.18
CA ILE A 106 -2.00 -8.68 18.24
C ILE A 106 -0.58 -8.74 17.68
N LYS A 107 -0.31 -9.74 16.84
CA LYS A 107 1.01 -9.98 16.26
C LYS A 107 1.42 -8.83 15.32
N ASN A 108 0.50 -8.41 14.47
CA ASN A 108 0.75 -7.46 13.40
C ASN A 108 0.35 -6.01 13.76
N GLN A 109 0.24 -5.68 15.04
CA GLN A 109 -0.09 -4.32 15.48
C GLN A 109 0.91 -3.30 14.95
N PRO A 110 0.51 -2.40 14.02
CA PRO A 110 1.40 -1.43 13.40
C PRO A 110 1.72 -0.26 14.34
N LYS A 111 2.76 0.49 14.02
CA LYS A 111 2.96 1.81 14.62
C LYS A 111 1.96 2.82 14.04
N ARG A 112 1.79 3.92 14.75
CA ARG A 112 1.03 5.06 14.26
C ARG A 112 1.97 6.14 13.77
N LEU A 113 1.77 6.57 12.51
CA LEU A 113 2.55 7.60 11.86
C LEU A 113 1.92 8.98 12.02
N PHE A 114 0.58 9.02 12.17
CA PHE A 114 -0.19 10.26 12.20
C PHE A 114 -1.12 10.31 13.42
N PRO A 115 -1.43 11.52 13.93
CA PRO A 115 -2.46 11.69 14.94
C PRO A 115 -3.84 11.25 14.41
N PRO A 116 -4.68 10.59 15.23
CA PRO A 116 -6.01 10.17 14.81
C PRO A 116 -6.88 11.34 14.33
N GLY A 117 -7.60 11.15 13.24
CA GLY A 117 -8.52 12.11 12.66
C GLY A 117 -7.87 13.21 11.81
N VAL A 118 -6.57 13.15 11.51
CA VAL A 118 -5.84 14.26 10.84
C VAL A 118 -5.50 13.96 9.38
N ILE A 119 -4.95 12.78 9.11
CA ILE A 119 -4.45 12.39 7.79
C ILE A 119 -4.99 11.02 7.43
N PRO A 120 -5.60 10.85 6.25
CA PRO A 120 -6.01 9.55 5.78
C PRO A 120 -4.77 8.72 5.38
N ALA A 121 -4.72 7.52 5.93
CA ALA A 121 -3.74 6.49 5.61
C ALA A 121 -4.52 5.17 5.59
N TYR A 122 -4.93 4.74 4.41
CA TYR A 122 -5.73 3.55 4.20
C TYR A 122 -5.15 2.34 4.94
N SER A 123 -5.96 1.70 5.81
CA SER A 123 -5.47 0.67 6.72
C SER A 123 -6.36 -0.55 6.74
N ASN A 124 -5.83 -1.69 6.30
CA ASN A 124 -6.48 -2.99 6.47
C ASN A 124 -6.52 -3.39 7.94
N TYR A 125 -5.47 -3.08 8.70
CA TYR A 125 -5.41 -3.32 10.14
C TYR A 125 -6.56 -2.62 10.89
N GLY A 126 -6.83 -1.34 10.56
CA GLY A 126 -7.93 -0.59 11.18
C GLY A 126 -9.30 -1.22 10.94
N VAL A 127 -9.54 -1.76 9.73
CA VAL A 127 -10.78 -2.50 9.42
C VAL A 127 -10.83 -3.85 10.16
N GLY A 128 -9.69 -4.53 10.28
CA GLY A 128 -9.56 -5.73 11.07
C GLY A 128 -9.93 -5.51 12.54
N LEU A 129 -9.47 -4.39 13.13
CA LEU A 129 -9.90 -4.00 14.48
C LEU A 129 -11.41 -3.83 14.58
N ALA A 130 -12.03 -3.18 13.60
CA ALA A 130 -13.48 -2.99 13.57
C ALA A 130 -14.22 -4.33 13.46
N SER A 131 -13.79 -5.25 12.59
CA SER A 131 -14.39 -6.58 12.48
C SER A 131 -14.22 -7.40 13.77
N TYR A 132 -13.08 -7.26 14.45
CA TYR A 132 -12.89 -7.90 15.75
C TYR A 132 -13.77 -7.27 16.86
N ILE A 133 -13.96 -5.96 16.83
CA ILE A 133 -14.90 -5.28 17.74
C ILE A 133 -16.33 -5.78 17.50
N VAL A 134 -16.75 -5.96 16.24
CA VAL A 134 -18.05 -6.59 15.92
C VAL A 134 -18.15 -7.96 16.58
N GLN A 135 -17.15 -8.84 16.40
CA GLN A 135 -17.11 -10.16 17.04
C GLN A 135 -17.19 -10.07 18.57
N ARG A 136 -16.46 -9.15 19.19
CA ARG A 136 -16.41 -9.01 20.66
C ARG A 136 -17.72 -8.52 21.25
N VAL A 137 -18.35 -7.55 20.60
CA VAL A 137 -19.55 -6.87 21.10
C VAL A 137 -20.82 -7.68 20.80
N SER A 138 -20.88 -8.37 19.68
CA SER A 138 -22.01 -9.27 19.35
C SER A 138 -21.93 -10.59 20.12
N GLY A 139 -20.72 -11.07 20.42
CA GLY A 139 -20.49 -12.42 20.95
C GLY A 139 -20.45 -13.51 19.87
N GLU A 140 -20.52 -13.15 18.60
CA GLU A 140 -20.53 -14.04 17.45
C GLU A 140 -19.23 -13.95 16.66
N PRO A 141 -18.68 -15.02 16.07
CA PRO A 141 -17.61 -14.90 15.07
C PRO A 141 -18.01 -13.94 13.97
N PHE A 142 -17.07 -13.12 13.48
CA PHE A 142 -17.38 -12.06 12.50
C PHE A 142 -18.06 -12.60 11.24
N GLU A 143 -17.58 -13.74 10.74
CA GLU A 143 -18.11 -14.40 9.54
C GLU A 143 -19.57 -14.85 9.74
N LEU A 144 -19.89 -15.35 10.92
CA LEU A 144 -21.23 -15.75 11.30
C LEU A 144 -22.14 -14.54 11.47
N TYR A 145 -21.66 -13.48 12.13
CA TYR A 145 -22.42 -12.24 12.28
C TYR A 145 -22.86 -11.69 10.91
N VAL A 146 -21.95 -11.57 9.96
CA VAL A 146 -22.30 -11.07 8.61
C VAL A 146 -23.24 -12.02 7.89
N GLN A 147 -23.06 -13.33 8.04
CA GLN A 147 -23.94 -14.34 7.46
C GLN A 147 -25.38 -14.15 7.97
N ASP A 148 -25.57 -14.03 9.27
CA ASP A 148 -26.89 -14.05 9.90
C ASP A 148 -27.58 -12.68 9.84
N HIS A 149 -26.83 -11.58 9.92
CA HIS A 149 -27.39 -10.22 10.01
C HIS A 149 -27.36 -9.44 8.69
N ILE A 150 -26.68 -9.95 7.64
CA ILE A 150 -26.65 -9.27 6.34
C ILE A 150 -26.97 -10.25 5.18
N PHE A 151 -26.24 -11.35 5.05
CA PHE A 151 -26.42 -12.22 3.89
C PHE A 151 -27.77 -12.95 3.90
N THR A 152 -28.13 -13.55 5.03
CA THR A 152 -29.40 -14.28 5.16
C THR A 152 -30.62 -13.37 4.96
N PRO A 153 -30.73 -12.19 5.63
CA PRO A 153 -31.84 -11.27 5.40
C PRO A 153 -31.93 -10.81 3.94
N LEU A 154 -30.79 -10.55 3.30
CA LEU A 154 -30.77 -10.11 1.90
C LEU A 154 -30.89 -11.26 0.88
N GLY A 155 -30.96 -12.52 1.32
CA GLY A 155 -30.97 -13.67 0.42
C GLY A 155 -29.71 -13.83 -0.43
N MET A 156 -28.54 -13.41 0.08
CA MET A 156 -27.24 -13.51 -0.57
C MET A 156 -26.64 -14.92 -0.34
N THR A 157 -27.23 -15.91 -0.99
CA THR A 157 -26.95 -17.36 -0.72
C THR A 157 -25.60 -17.84 -1.23
N HIS A 158 -24.92 -17.07 -2.09
CA HIS A 158 -23.62 -17.39 -2.67
C HIS A 158 -22.51 -16.45 -2.15
N SER A 159 -22.73 -15.84 -0.98
CA SER A 159 -21.78 -14.93 -0.32
C SER A 159 -21.21 -15.54 0.94
N SER A 160 -19.93 -15.25 1.24
CA SER A 160 -19.25 -15.82 2.40
C SER A 160 -18.04 -15.01 2.81
N PHE A 161 -17.81 -14.91 4.14
CA PHE A 161 -16.53 -14.46 4.71
C PHE A 161 -15.64 -15.61 5.20
N TYR A 162 -16.13 -16.84 5.17
CA TYR A 162 -15.30 -17.99 5.57
C TYR A 162 -14.11 -18.19 4.62
N GLN A 163 -12.94 -18.40 5.18
CA GLN A 163 -11.68 -18.63 4.49
C GLN A 163 -10.95 -19.85 5.10
N PRO A 164 -10.86 -21.00 4.41
CA PRO A 164 -11.42 -21.28 3.09
C PRO A 164 -12.96 -21.20 3.08
N ILE A 165 -13.52 -21.02 1.87
CA ILE A 165 -14.97 -20.98 1.68
C ILE A 165 -15.61 -22.29 2.18
N GLN A 166 -16.83 -22.23 2.72
CA GLN A 166 -17.55 -23.38 3.26
C GLN A 166 -17.86 -24.44 2.19
N LYS A 167 -17.97 -25.70 2.64
CA LYS A 167 -18.14 -26.86 1.75
C LYS A 167 -19.35 -26.77 0.80
N SER A 168 -20.45 -26.16 1.24
CA SER A 168 -21.65 -25.94 0.42
C SER A 168 -21.39 -25.09 -0.83
N LEU A 169 -20.40 -24.20 -0.79
CA LEU A 169 -20.04 -23.30 -1.89
C LEU A 169 -18.72 -23.70 -2.57
N ALA A 170 -18.05 -24.77 -2.15
CA ALA A 170 -16.66 -25.10 -2.53
C ALA A 170 -16.42 -25.28 -4.04
N ASN A 171 -17.46 -25.62 -4.81
CA ASN A 171 -17.36 -25.84 -6.26
C ASN A 171 -17.69 -24.60 -7.10
N LEU A 172 -18.02 -23.48 -6.46
CA LEU A 172 -18.50 -22.27 -7.12
C LEU A 172 -17.42 -21.20 -7.34
N PRO A 173 -16.32 -21.11 -6.54
CA PRO A 173 -15.28 -20.11 -6.76
C PRO A 173 -14.66 -20.20 -8.14
N SER A 174 -14.46 -19.05 -8.76
CA SER A 174 -13.61 -18.93 -9.94
C SER A 174 -12.14 -19.09 -9.54
N GLN A 175 -11.33 -19.57 -10.50
CA GLN A 175 -9.87 -19.59 -10.37
C GLN A 175 -9.31 -18.20 -10.65
N GLY A 176 -8.31 -17.78 -9.87
CA GLY A 176 -7.63 -16.51 -10.08
C GLY A 176 -6.35 -16.67 -10.92
N TYR A 177 -6.09 -15.74 -11.84
CA TYR A 177 -4.95 -15.80 -12.75
C TYR A 177 -4.13 -14.50 -12.67
N ARG A 178 -2.79 -14.59 -12.55
CA ARG A 178 -1.89 -13.43 -12.54
C ARG A 178 -1.84 -12.68 -13.87
N SER A 179 -2.18 -13.36 -14.96
CA SER A 179 -2.25 -12.76 -16.30
C SER A 179 -3.24 -13.54 -17.16
N SER A 180 -3.63 -12.97 -18.29
CA SER A 180 -4.44 -13.63 -19.31
C SER A 180 -3.71 -14.78 -20.03
N THR A 181 -2.42 -15.00 -19.76
CA THR A 181 -1.63 -16.10 -20.31
C THR A 181 -1.78 -17.37 -19.48
N LEU A 182 -1.50 -18.54 -20.09
CA LEU A 182 -1.71 -19.89 -19.56
C LEU A 182 -0.83 -20.25 -18.32
N LYS A 183 -0.57 -19.32 -17.42
CA LYS A 183 0.07 -19.61 -16.13
C LYS A 183 -0.94 -20.35 -15.22
N PRO A 184 -0.48 -21.22 -14.29
CA PRO A 184 -1.38 -21.87 -13.35
C PRO A 184 -2.12 -20.85 -12.49
N PRO A 185 -3.34 -21.19 -11.99
CA PRO A 185 -4.07 -20.29 -11.11
C PRO A 185 -3.33 -20.05 -9.80
N VAL A 186 -3.58 -18.89 -9.17
CA VAL A 186 -2.92 -18.46 -7.92
C VAL A 186 -3.35 -19.30 -6.70
N GLY A 187 -4.48 -20.00 -6.77
CA GLY A 187 -5.10 -20.63 -5.60
C GLY A 187 -6.09 -19.72 -4.89
N PHE A 188 -6.63 -20.18 -3.76
CA PHE A 188 -7.60 -19.40 -2.99
C PHE A 188 -6.86 -18.41 -2.08
N GLU A 189 -6.88 -17.14 -2.42
CA GLU A 189 -6.23 -16.06 -1.68
C GLU A 189 -7.01 -15.76 -0.39
N MET A 190 -6.56 -16.28 0.76
CA MET A 190 -7.13 -15.93 2.07
C MET A 190 -6.53 -14.63 2.56
N LEU A 191 -7.36 -13.63 2.81
CA LEU A 191 -6.91 -12.30 3.20
C LEU A 191 -7.10 -12.04 4.70
N ASN A 192 -6.07 -11.49 5.33
CA ASN A 192 -6.08 -11.06 6.72
C ASN A 192 -5.89 -9.53 6.83
N PRO A 193 -6.61 -8.92 7.77
CA PRO A 193 -7.73 -9.45 8.55
C PRO A 193 -8.97 -9.71 7.69
N VAL A 194 -9.75 -10.73 8.03
CA VAL A 194 -10.90 -11.20 7.23
C VAL A 194 -11.89 -10.10 6.87
N GLY A 195 -12.26 -9.23 7.81
CA GLY A 195 -13.19 -8.12 7.58
C GLY A 195 -12.68 -7.07 6.59
N ALA A 196 -11.36 -7.02 6.32
CA ALA A 196 -10.77 -6.08 5.39
C ALA A 196 -10.80 -6.55 3.92
N GLY A 197 -10.96 -7.88 3.68
CA GLY A 197 -10.86 -8.38 2.31
C GLY A 197 -11.35 -9.81 2.09
N GLY A 198 -11.93 -10.48 3.08
CA GLY A 198 -12.28 -11.90 3.04
C GLY A 198 -13.53 -12.25 2.23
N LEU A 199 -14.31 -11.29 1.75
CA LEU A 199 -15.56 -11.52 1.05
C LEU A 199 -15.37 -12.31 -0.25
N SER A 200 -16.19 -13.33 -0.39
CA SER A 200 -16.45 -14.05 -1.64
C SER A 200 -17.93 -13.88 -2.00
N SER A 201 -18.27 -13.55 -3.24
CA SER A 201 -19.67 -13.32 -3.64
C SER A 201 -19.86 -13.45 -5.16
N THR A 202 -21.11 -13.43 -5.61
CA THR A 202 -21.54 -13.42 -7.00
C THR A 202 -22.03 -12.05 -7.44
N ALA A 203 -22.21 -11.82 -8.75
CA ALA A 203 -22.77 -10.57 -9.26
C ALA A 203 -24.22 -10.40 -8.81
N SER A 204 -25.02 -11.46 -8.84
CA SER A 204 -26.41 -11.43 -8.40
C SER A 204 -26.56 -11.05 -6.93
N ASP A 205 -25.77 -11.66 -6.01
CA ASP A 205 -25.78 -11.32 -4.60
C ASP A 205 -25.36 -9.86 -4.34
N MET A 206 -24.33 -9.38 -5.04
CA MET A 206 -23.92 -7.97 -4.95
C MET A 206 -24.97 -7.01 -5.52
N GLY A 207 -25.72 -7.45 -6.53
CA GLY A 207 -26.91 -6.72 -7.02
C GLY A 207 -27.99 -6.58 -5.94
N ARG A 208 -28.27 -7.65 -5.18
CA ARG A 208 -29.21 -7.62 -4.03
C ARG A 208 -28.74 -6.67 -2.93
N PHE A 209 -27.45 -6.74 -2.58
CA PHE A 209 -26.85 -5.81 -1.63
C PHE A 209 -27.02 -4.34 -2.08
N GLY A 210 -26.71 -4.04 -3.34
CA GLY A 210 -26.88 -2.69 -3.90
C GLY A 210 -28.33 -2.23 -3.91
N GLN A 211 -29.29 -3.11 -4.23
CA GLN A 211 -30.72 -2.79 -4.15
C GLN A 211 -31.14 -2.47 -2.73
N ALA A 212 -30.69 -3.24 -1.72
CA ALA A 212 -30.95 -2.94 -0.32
C ALA A 212 -30.45 -1.55 0.08
N LEU A 213 -29.23 -1.20 -0.33
CA LEU A 213 -28.67 0.13 -0.07
C LEU A 213 -29.49 1.25 -0.73
N LEU A 214 -29.92 1.08 -1.98
CA LEU A 214 -30.74 2.07 -2.69
C LEU A 214 -32.18 2.19 -2.13
N ASN A 215 -32.65 1.18 -1.43
CA ASN A 215 -33.97 1.15 -0.79
C ASN A 215 -33.89 1.53 0.70
N GLY A 216 -32.85 2.22 1.16
CA GLY A 216 -32.74 2.67 2.54
C GLY A 216 -32.42 1.54 3.54
N GLY A 217 -31.67 0.53 3.12
CA GLY A 217 -31.23 -0.58 3.97
C GLY A 217 -32.21 -1.75 4.02
N GLU A 218 -33.15 -1.87 3.07
CA GLU A 218 -34.21 -2.90 3.06
C GLU A 218 -34.34 -3.56 1.69
N LEU A 219 -34.54 -4.88 1.67
CA LEU A 219 -34.87 -5.65 0.48
C LEU A 219 -35.84 -6.80 0.83
N ASP A 220 -36.85 -7.00 0.00
CA ASP A 220 -37.86 -8.08 0.15
C ASP A 220 -38.56 -8.11 1.52
N GLY A 221 -38.69 -6.95 2.21
CA GLY A 221 -39.27 -6.80 3.54
C GLY A 221 -38.29 -7.00 4.70
N GLU A 222 -37.02 -7.38 4.39
CA GLU A 222 -35.97 -7.56 5.39
C GLU A 222 -35.05 -6.33 5.45
N ARG A 223 -34.78 -5.84 6.67
CA ARG A 223 -34.02 -4.62 6.92
C ARG A 223 -32.68 -4.91 7.58
N ILE A 224 -31.60 -4.44 6.97
CA ILE A 224 -30.24 -4.55 7.54
C ILE A 224 -29.77 -3.27 8.24
N LEU A 225 -30.30 -2.10 7.88
CA LEU A 225 -30.04 -0.81 8.50
C LEU A 225 -31.26 0.09 8.40
N LYS A 226 -31.40 1.05 9.33
CA LYS A 226 -32.39 2.14 9.21
C LYS A 226 -31.99 3.10 8.09
N PRO A 227 -32.96 3.73 7.39
CA PRO A 227 -32.69 4.71 6.35
C PRO A 227 -31.82 5.88 6.82
N GLU A 228 -32.05 6.34 8.06
CA GLU A 228 -31.32 7.45 8.68
C GLU A 228 -29.84 7.09 8.90
N THR A 229 -29.58 5.88 9.38
CA THR A 229 -28.22 5.36 9.59
C THR A 229 -27.46 5.23 8.25
N LEU A 230 -28.12 4.69 7.22
CA LEU A 230 -27.53 4.59 5.90
C LEU A 230 -27.25 5.98 5.31
N ALA A 231 -28.17 6.94 5.45
CA ALA A 231 -27.97 8.31 5.03
C ALA A 231 -26.79 8.96 5.77
N GLN A 232 -26.65 8.70 7.07
CA GLN A 232 -25.50 9.12 7.86
C GLN A 232 -24.19 8.51 7.35
N MET A 233 -24.18 7.22 6.98
CA MET A 233 -22.99 6.55 6.42
C MET A 233 -22.52 7.19 5.12
N TRP A 234 -23.39 7.79 4.34
CA TRP A 234 -23.07 8.44 3.06
C TRP A 234 -22.72 9.92 3.18
N THR A 235 -22.79 10.49 4.41
CA THR A 235 -22.36 11.87 4.63
C THR A 235 -20.85 11.99 4.67
N PRO A 236 -20.28 13.07 4.08
CA PRO A 236 -18.85 13.34 4.16
C PRO A 236 -18.32 13.41 5.60
N GLN A 237 -17.32 12.62 5.93
CA GLN A 237 -16.65 12.63 7.23
C GLN A 237 -15.24 13.24 7.17
N PHE A 238 -14.55 13.02 6.07
CA PHE A 238 -13.23 13.57 5.83
C PHE A 238 -13.06 13.97 4.36
N ARG A 239 -12.52 15.15 4.12
CA ARG A 239 -12.12 15.62 2.79
C ARG A 239 -10.98 16.64 2.91
N ALA A 240 -10.10 16.62 1.94
CA ALA A 240 -8.99 17.56 1.87
C ALA A 240 -9.42 18.92 1.31
N SER A 241 -10.45 18.94 0.48
CA SER A 241 -11.03 20.14 -0.17
C SER A 241 -12.48 19.85 -0.56
N ASP A 242 -13.33 20.88 -0.59
CA ASP A 242 -14.70 20.79 -1.11
C ASP A 242 -14.75 20.46 -2.61
N GLN A 243 -13.63 20.57 -3.29
CA GLN A 243 -13.48 20.27 -4.71
C GLN A 243 -13.06 18.81 -5.00
N LEU A 244 -12.86 18.00 -3.95
CA LEU A 244 -12.48 16.59 -4.05
C LEU A 244 -13.53 15.68 -3.42
N PRO A 245 -13.70 14.45 -3.94
CA PRO A 245 -14.55 13.45 -3.32
C PRO A 245 -14.15 13.18 -1.86
N PRO A 246 -15.13 13.02 -0.93
CA PRO A 246 -14.87 12.74 0.47
C PRO A 246 -14.75 11.25 0.78
N ILE A 247 -14.17 10.94 1.94
CA ILE A 247 -14.47 9.69 2.66
C ILE A 247 -15.75 9.91 3.46
N CYS A 248 -16.65 8.95 3.33
CA CYS A 248 -17.84 8.80 4.15
C CYS A 248 -17.58 7.80 5.30
N MET A 249 -18.61 7.25 5.97
CA MET A 249 -18.40 6.22 6.97
C MET A 249 -18.13 4.86 6.30
N GLY A 250 -16.87 4.60 5.97
CA GLY A 250 -16.40 3.36 5.34
C GLY A 250 -16.68 3.23 3.85
N PHE A 251 -17.42 4.15 3.28
CA PHE A 251 -17.58 4.34 1.84
C PHE A 251 -16.72 5.51 1.39
N TYR A 252 -16.37 5.56 0.10
CA TYR A 252 -15.91 6.79 -0.52
C TYR A 252 -16.75 7.15 -1.74
N GLN A 253 -16.68 8.41 -2.12
CA GLN A 253 -17.38 8.90 -3.28
C GLN A 253 -16.45 8.99 -4.49
N ASP A 254 -17.04 8.86 -5.66
CA ASP A 254 -16.48 9.27 -6.94
C ASP A 254 -17.49 10.17 -7.64
N TRP A 255 -17.00 11.23 -8.33
CA TRP A 255 -17.85 12.22 -8.98
C TRP A 255 -17.61 12.22 -10.48
N ARG A 256 -18.64 11.82 -11.23
CA ARG A 256 -18.59 11.74 -12.69
C ARG A 256 -19.85 12.32 -13.31
N ASN A 257 -19.71 13.22 -14.25
CA ASN A 257 -20.82 13.82 -15.03
C ASN A 257 -21.95 14.39 -14.15
N GLY A 258 -21.61 14.96 -12.97
CA GLY A 258 -22.59 15.43 -12.01
C GLY A 258 -23.24 14.34 -11.15
N LEU A 259 -22.93 13.08 -11.38
CA LEU A 259 -23.34 11.95 -10.57
C LEU A 259 -22.43 11.78 -9.35
N ARG A 260 -23.02 11.24 -8.26
CA ARG A 260 -22.33 10.93 -7.02
C ARG A 260 -22.33 9.43 -6.78
N TRP A 261 -21.31 8.77 -7.28
CA TRP A 261 -21.08 7.37 -7.02
C TRP A 261 -20.58 7.14 -5.59
N ILE A 262 -21.13 6.17 -4.88
CA ILE A 262 -20.78 5.84 -3.49
C ILE A 262 -20.47 4.35 -3.42
N GLY A 263 -19.27 3.97 -2.98
CA GLY A 263 -18.91 2.55 -2.98
C GLY A 263 -17.49 2.27 -2.54
N HIS A 264 -16.95 1.21 -3.09
CA HIS A 264 -15.58 0.75 -2.85
C HIS A 264 -15.08 -0.14 -3.99
N GLU A 265 -13.78 -0.14 -4.17
CA GLU A 265 -13.08 -1.08 -5.05
C GLU A 265 -12.40 -2.19 -4.24
N GLY A 266 -11.97 -3.26 -4.92
CA GLY A 266 -11.26 -4.36 -4.28
C GLY A 266 -10.18 -4.97 -5.14
N ASP A 267 -8.99 -5.18 -4.56
CA ASP A 267 -7.83 -5.76 -5.22
C ASP A 267 -7.19 -6.88 -4.41
N LEU A 268 -6.99 -8.01 -5.06
CA LEU A 268 -6.10 -9.11 -4.70
C LEU A 268 -5.05 -9.32 -5.81
N ILE A 269 -4.25 -10.36 -5.71
CA ILE A 269 -3.25 -10.67 -6.73
C ILE A 269 -3.90 -10.96 -8.10
N ALA A 270 -5.04 -11.68 -8.07
CA ALA A 270 -5.70 -12.15 -9.26
C ALA A 270 -7.15 -11.68 -9.40
N PHE A 271 -7.72 -11.03 -8.40
CA PHE A 271 -9.11 -10.57 -8.41
C PHE A 271 -9.19 -9.05 -8.27
N HIS A 272 -9.98 -8.43 -9.13
CA HIS A 272 -10.20 -6.99 -9.12
C HIS A 272 -11.70 -6.73 -9.26
N SER A 273 -12.25 -5.93 -8.34
CA SER A 273 -13.70 -5.71 -8.26
C SER A 273 -14.02 -4.24 -8.04
N LEU A 274 -15.20 -3.85 -8.50
CA LEU A 274 -15.77 -2.52 -8.32
C LEU A 274 -17.23 -2.68 -7.89
N PHE A 275 -17.64 -1.96 -6.86
CA PHE A 275 -19.01 -1.86 -6.41
C PHE A 275 -19.34 -0.42 -6.06
N PHE A 276 -20.27 0.18 -6.79
CA PHE A 276 -20.77 1.52 -6.55
C PHE A 276 -22.28 1.60 -6.71
N VAL A 277 -22.90 2.47 -5.93
CA VAL A 277 -24.29 2.89 -6.07
C VAL A 277 -24.36 4.36 -6.41
N GLU A 278 -25.31 4.75 -7.24
CA GLU A 278 -25.69 6.15 -7.49
C GLU A 278 -27.12 6.35 -6.95
N PRO A 279 -27.29 7.04 -5.81
CA PRO A 279 -28.57 7.10 -5.10
C PRO A 279 -29.65 7.89 -5.82
N THR A 280 -29.29 8.93 -6.60
CA THR A 280 -30.26 9.82 -7.26
C THR A 280 -30.96 9.14 -8.42
N GLN A 281 -30.17 8.43 -9.24
CA GLN A 281 -30.67 7.66 -10.38
C GLN A 281 -31.04 6.22 -10.02
N LYS A 282 -30.76 5.82 -8.76
CA LYS A 282 -30.98 4.47 -8.22
C LYS A 282 -30.28 3.39 -9.05
N ILE A 283 -28.99 3.58 -9.31
CA ILE A 283 -28.17 2.66 -10.10
C ILE A 283 -27.22 1.92 -9.18
N VAL A 284 -27.07 0.61 -9.41
CA VAL A 284 -26.00 -0.24 -8.88
C VAL A 284 -25.07 -0.61 -10.04
N LEU A 285 -23.79 -0.42 -9.86
CA LEU A 285 -22.76 -0.88 -10.79
C LEU A 285 -21.80 -1.82 -10.06
N PHE A 286 -21.76 -3.07 -10.51
CA PHE A 286 -20.85 -4.07 -10.00
C PHE A 286 -20.12 -4.79 -11.13
N VAL A 287 -18.80 -4.92 -10.97
CA VAL A 287 -17.96 -5.67 -11.91
C VAL A 287 -16.89 -6.41 -11.10
N SER A 288 -16.54 -7.63 -11.53
CA SER A 288 -15.44 -8.39 -10.96
C SER A 288 -14.69 -9.19 -12.02
N TYR A 289 -13.38 -9.23 -11.91
CA TYR A 289 -12.49 -10.02 -12.78
C TYR A 289 -11.69 -11.01 -11.96
N ASN A 290 -11.35 -12.15 -12.58
CA ASN A 290 -10.50 -13.19 -11.99
C ASN A 290 -9.11 -13.25 -12.64
N SER A 291 -8.63 -12.14 -13.21
CA SER A 291 -7.28 -12.04 -13.76
C SER A 291 -6.73 -10.63 -13.66
N ALA A 292 -5.42 -10.51 -13.41
CA ALA A 292 -4.73 -9.21 -13.32
C ALA A 292 -4.57 -8.51 -14.70
N GLY A 293 -4.94 -9.17 -15.80
CA GLY A 293 -4.82 -8.60 -17.15
C GLY A 293 -3.37 -8.38 -17.58
N GLY A 294 -3.18 -7.59 -18.64
CA GLY A 294 -1.86 -7.21 -19.18
C GLY A 294 -1.26 -5.95 -18.54
N GLY A 295 -1.62 -5.60 -17.31
CA GLY A 295 -1.16 -4.39 -16.61
C GLY A 295 -2.13 -3.21 -16.65
N GLU A 296 -3.20 -3.30 -17.42
CA GLU A 296 -4.28 -2.32 -17.46
C GLU A 296 -5.47 -2.80 -16.63
N GLN A 297 -5.90 -1.98 -15.68
CA GLN A 297 -7.07 -2.29 -14.86
C GLN A 297 -8.27 -1.51 -15.37
N PRO A 298 -9.22 -2.14 -16.08
CA PRO A 298 -10.32 -1.44 -16.73
C PRO A 298 -11.43 -0.92 -15.79
N ARG A 299 -11.27 -1.04 -14.47
CA ARG A 299 -12.31 -0.65 -13.48
C ARG A 299 -12.67 0.83 -13.47
N PRO A 300 -11.72 1.77 -13.40
CA PRO A 300 -12.04 3.19 -13.47
C PRO A 300 -12.78 3.56 -14.76
N GLU A 301 -12.34 2.97 -15.89
CA GLU A 301 -12.97 3.17 -17.20
C GLU A 301 -14.45 2.80 -17.24
N ILE A 302 -14.87 1.79 -16.47
CA ILE A 302 -16.26 1.34 -16.48
C ILE A 302 -17.19 2.41 -15.91
N ILE A 303 -16.80 3.09 -14.82
CA ILE A 303 -17.60 4.20 -14.27
C ILE A 303 -17.62 5.34 -15.29
N ASP A 304 -16.48 5.66 -15.90
CA ASP A 304 -16.33 6.74 -16.85
C ASP A 304 -17.17 6.48 -18.10
N PHE A 305 -16.97 5.33 -18.77
CA PHE A 305 -17.74 4.97 -19.97
C PHE A 305 -19.23 4.81 -19.71
N PHE A 306 -19.61 4.28 -18.54
CA PHE A 306 -21.02 4.18 -18.16
C PHE A 306 -21.62 5.57 -17.97
N SER A 307 -20.93 6.44 -17.22
CA SER A 307 -21.39 7.81 -16.99
C SER A 307 -21.46 8.62 -18.30
N ASP A 308 -20.45 8.53 -19.16
CA ASP A 308 -20.42 9.24 -20.44
C ASP A 308 -21.50 8.76 -21.39
N ARG A 309 -21.78 7.46 -21.40
CA ARG A 309 -22.77 6.85 -22.29
C ARG A 309 -24.19 7.22 -21.89
N TYR A 310 -24.53 7.13 -20.60
CA TYR A 310 -25.91 7.23 -20.12
C TYR A 310 -26.23 8.57 -19.47
N PHE A 311 -25.24 9.33 -19.06
CA PHE A 311 -25.35 10.63 -18.41
C PHE A 311 -24.36 11.63 -19.01
N PRO A 312 -24.43 11.88 -20.33
CA PRO A 312 -23.52 12.82 -20.96
C PRO A 312 -23.75 14.23 -20.45
N GLY A 313 -22.73 15.06 -20.43
CA GLY A 313 -22.82 16.44 -19.98
C GLY A 313 -21.84 16.78 -18.87
N ALA A 314 -20.67 16.15 -18.88
CA ALA A 314 -19.55 16.53 -18.00
C ALA A 314 -19.33 18.05 -18.07
N PRO A 315 -19.28 18.76 -16.91
CA PRO A 315 -18.94 20.18 -16.91
C PRO A 315 -17.52 20.36 -17.47
N LYS A 316 -17.39 21.20 -18.50
CA LYS A 316 -16.06 21.54 -19.03
C LYS A 316 -15.24 22.22 -17.94
N GLN A 317 -14.02 21.73 -17.73
CA GLN A 317 -13.08 22.37 -16.82
C GLN A 317 -12.52 23.63 -17.48
N GLU A 318 -12.60 24.77 -16.77
CA GLU A 318 -12.02 26.04 -17.22
C GLU A 318 -10.66 26.21 -16.56
N PHE A 319 -9.59 26.08 -17.33
CA PHE A 319 -8.22 26.17 -16.83
C PHE A 319 -7.74 27.63 -16.76
N LEU A 320 -7.10 27.96 -15.64
CA LEU A 320 -6.55 29.29 -15.41
C LEU A 320 -5.17 29.46 -16.07
N LYS A 321 -4.90 30.67 -16.55
CA LYS A 321 -3.55 31.10 -16.94
C LYS A 321 -2.86 31.65 -15.69
N THR A 322 -2.14 30.80 -14.95
CA THR A 322 -1.43 31.17 -13.74
C THR A 322 0.08 31.28 -14.02
N PRO A 323 0.79 32.30 -13.50
CA PRO A 323 2.24 32.41 -13.67
C PRO A 323 2.96 31.15 -13.16
N VAL A 324 3.84 30.56 -13.96
CA VAL A 324 4.57 29.34 -13.64
C VAL A 324 5.29 29.42 -12.28
N LYS A 325 5.79 30.60 -11.91
CA LYS A 325 6.46 30.83 -10.62
C LYS A 325 5.55 30.49 -9.43
N GLU A 326 4.27 30.81 -9.51
CA GLU A 326 3.29 30.53 -8.44
C GLU A 326 2.94 29.05 -8.38
N LEU A 327 2.88 28.40 -9.55
CA LEU A 327 2.59 26.98 -9.67
C LEU A 327 3.70 26.09 -9.09
N LYS A 328 4.95 26.54 -9.10
CA LYS A 328 6.11 25.77 -8.61
C LYS A 328 6.10 25.45 -7.11
N ALA A 329 5.21 26.05 -6.32
CA ALA A 329 5.08 25.73 -4.91
C ALA A 329 4.80 24.24 -4.63
N ILE A 330 4.19 23.53 -5.60
CA ILE A 330 3.88 22.11 -5.51
C ILE A 330 5.07 21.21 -5.90
N GLU A 331 6.11 21.74 -6.57
CA GLU A 331 7.26 20.95 -7.02
C GLU A 331 7.99 20.29 -5.85
N GLY A 332 8.37 19.02 -6.01
CA GLY A 332 9.10 18.24 -5.02
C GLY A 332 8.89 16.73 -5.19
N SER A 333 9.49 15.97 -4.30
CA SER A 333 9.23 14.53 -4.17
C SER A 333 8.22 14.29 -3.07
N TYR A 334 7.35 13.33 -3.29
CA TYR A 334 6.25 12.97 -2.40
C TYR A 334 6.19 11.46 -2.20
N GLN A 335 5.68 11.04 -1.06
CA GLN A 335 5.43 9.62 -0.75
C GLN A 335 3.99 9.46 -0.26
N THR A 336 3.42 8.28 -0.45
CA THR A 336 2.06 8.00 0.02
C THR A 336 1.96 8.07 1.54
N THR A 337 0.82 8.51 2.07
CA THR A 337 0.52 8.41 3.50
C THR A 337 0.26 6.96 3.93
N ARG A 338 -0.13 6.08 3.00
CA ARG A 338 -0.18 4.64 3.20
C ARG A 338 1.21 4.06 2.99
N ARG A 339 2.00 3.99 4.04
CA ARG A 339 3.39 3.53 4.01
C ARG A 339 3.79 2.84 5.32
N ALA A 340 4.96 2.24 5.32
CA ALA A 340 5.57 1.62 6.49
C ALA A 340 6.90 2.29 6.84
N ASP A 341 7.00 2.96 7.99
CA ASP A 341 8.24 3.59 8.45
C ASP A 341 9.05 2.69 9.39
N SER A 342 8.44 1.66 9.97
CA SER A 342 9.09 0.83 10.99
C SER A 342 9.50 -0.56 10.52
N THR A 343 9.07 -0.97 9.34
CA THR A 343 9.37 -2.28 8.76
C THR A 343 10.26 -2.16 7.51
N ARG A 344 10.62 -3.29 6.90
CA ARG A 344 11.40 -3.32 5.64
C ARG A 344 10.66 -2.76 4.44
N LEU A 345 9.34 -2.66 4.51
CA LEU A 345 8.54 -2.01 3.47
C LEU A 345 8.97 -0.57 3.22
N ARG A 346 9.58 0.10 4.21
CA ARG A 346 10.16 1.44 4.02
C ARG A 346 11.14 1.50 2.85
N LEU A 347 11.87 0.42 2.59
CA LEU A 347 12.76 0.35 1.43
C LEU A 347 12.00 0.41 0.10
N MET A 348 10.81 -0.17 0.05
CA MET A 348 9.93 -0.10 -1.13
C MET A 348 9.38 1.32 -1.32
N ASP A 349 9.07 2.03 -0.22
CA ASP A 349 8.61 3.42 -0.28
C ASP A 349 9.65 4.35 -0.93
N LEU A 350 10.96 4.03 -0.82
CA LEU A 350 12.02 4.76 -1.52
C LEU A 350 11.86 4.74 -3.05
N PHE A 351 11.40 3.61 -3.59
CA PHE A 351 11.16 3.45 -5.03
C PHE A 351 9.76 3.93 -5.44
N GLY A 352 8.82 4.02 -4.51
CA GLY A 352 7.45 4.49 -4.72
C GLY A 352 7.27 6.01 -4.62
N GLN A 353 8.35 6.80 -4.50
CA GLN A 353 8.22 8.25 -4.44
C GLN A 353 7.75 8.85 -5.76
N VAL A 354 6.76 9.74 -5.68
CA VAL A 354 6.17 10.47 -6.80
C VAL A 354 6.79 11.84 -6.91
N ARG A 355 7.27 12.23 -8.09
CA ARG A 355 7.80 13.56 -8.33
C ARG A 355 6.75 14.48 -8.93
N ALA A 356 6.50 15.61 -8.30
CA ALA A 356 5.73 16.72 -8.86
C ALA A 356 6.68 17.72 -9.55
N HIS A 357 6.39 18.03 -10.81
CA HIS A 357 7.14 18.99 -11.62
C HIS A 357 6.21 19.79 -12.50
N VAL A 358 6.40 21.12 -12.53
CA VAL A 358 5.65 22.04 -13.39
C VAL A 358 6.54 22.44 -14.57
N ASP A 359 6.08 22.18 -15.79
CA ASP A 359 6.81 22.53 -17.00
C ASP A 359 6.73 24.03 -17.34
N LYS A 360 7.38 24.42 -18.44
CA LYS A 360 7.40 25.81 -18.92
C LYS A 360 6.03 26.35 -19.33
N ASP A 361 5.11 25.47 -19.67
CA ASP A 361 3.75 25.80 -20.14
C ASP A 361 2.73 25.81 -18.98
N GLY A 362 3.21 25.58 -17.73
CA GLY A 362 2.40 25.58 -16.51
C GLY A 362 1.63 24.27 -16.28
N VAL A 363 1.99 23.19 -16.96
CA VAL A 363 1.40 21.87 -16.75
C VAL A 363 2.14 21.16 -15.63
N LEU A 364 1.39 20.64 -14.66
CA LEU A 364 1.94 19.81 -13.59
C LEU A 364 1.96 18.34 -14.05
N HIS A 365 3.09 17.70 -13.85
CA HIS A 365 3.32 16.28 -14.05
C HIS A 365 3.59 15.63 -12.69
N LEU A 366 2.93 14.51 -12.41
CA LEU A 366 3.08 13.73 -11.19
C LEU A 366 3.70 12.37 -11.51
N GLY A 367 5.01 12.26 -11.44
CA GLY A 367 5.76 11.02 -11.64
C GLY A 367 5.34 10.32 -12.92
N GLU A 368 5.02 9.03 -12.79
CA GLU A 368 4.58 8.15 -13.88
C GLU A 368 3.06 7.93 -13.90
N PHE A 369 2.26 8.83 -13.31
CA PHE A 369 0.81 8.74 -13.45
C PHE A 369 0.44 8.81 -14.94
N LYS A 370 -0.20 7.75 -15.41
CA LYS A 370 -0.61 7.59 -16.80
C LYS A 370 -2.12 7.50 -16.88
N ASP A 371 -2.66 8.03 -17.97
CA ASP A 371 -4.04 7.80 -18.35
C ASP A 371 -4.23 6.32 -18.76
N LEU A 372 -5.47 5.95 -19.05
CA LEU A 372 -5.84 4.60 -19.48
C LEU A 372 -5.21 4.18 -20.82
N ARG A 373 -4.67 5.12 -21.58
CA ARG A 373 -3.96 4.89 -22.87
C ARG A 373 -2.46 4.79 -22.68
N GLY A 374 -1.99 4.89 -21.41
CA GLY A 374 -0.56 4.86 -21.06
C GLY A 374 0.17 6.19 -21.29
N HIS A 375 -0.52 7.29 -21.57
CA HIS A 375 0.09 8.61 -21.69
C HIS A 375 0.25 9.27 -20.32
N PRO A 376 1.29 10.09 -20.10
CA PRO A 376 1.43 10.86 -18.88
C PRO A 376 0.24 11.80 -18.66
N VAL A 377 -0.39 11.72 -17.49
CA VAL A 377 -1.49 12.62 -17.11
C VAL A 377 -0.99 14.05 -17.01
N LYS A 378 -1.72 14.98 -17.62
CA LYS A 378 -1.44 16.41 -17.61
C LYS A 378 -2.42 17.14 -16.69
N TRP A 379 -1.90 17.80 -15.67
CA TRP A 379 -2.68 18.56 -14.71
C TRP A 379 -2.55 20.06 -14.98
N LYS A 380 -3.67 20.74 -15.16
CA LYS A 380 -3.73 22.21 -15.38
C LYS A 380 -4.41 22.92 -14.22
N PRO A 381 -4.01 24.16 -13.89
CA PRO A 381 -4.58 24.88 -12.76
C PRO A 381 -6.04 25.27 -13.00
N LEU A 382 -6.91 24.98 -12.03
CA LEU A 382 -8.32 25.39 -11.98
C LEU A 382 -8.55 26.54 -10.99
N ALA A 383 -7.81 26.53 -9.88
CA ALA A 383 -7.81 27.57 -8.87
C ALA A 383 -6.46 27.52 -8.13
N LYS A 384 -6.29 28.38 -7.11
CA LYS A 384 -5.13 28.30 -6.22
C LYS A 384 -5.09 26.90 -5.58
N ASP A 385 -3.97 26.20 -5.75
CA ASP A 385 -3.71 24.85 -5.25
C ASP A 385 -4.65 23.73 -5.77
N LEU A 386 -5.59 24.05 -6.68
CA LEU A 386 -6.49 23.12 -7.31
C LEU A 386 -6.10 22.91 -8.78
N TRP A 387 -5.96 21.63 -9.16
CA TRP A 387 -5.58 21.21 -10.49
C TRP A 387 -6.61 20.22 -11.04
N GLY A 388 -6.90 20.32 -12.34
CA GLY A 388 -7.74 19.39 -13.07
C GLY A 388 -6.95 18.67 -14.14
N GLU A 389 -7.31 17.44 -14.40
CA GLU A 389 -6.82 16.66 -15.52
C GLU A 389 -7.30 17.29 -16.84
N GLU A 390 -6.41 17.36 -17.86
CA GLU A 390 -6.71 18.07 -19.11
C GLU A 390 -7.86 17.42 -19.89
N ASP A 391 -7.87 16.10 -19.95
CA ASP A 391 -8.77 15.33 -20.81
C ASP A 391 -9.91 14.64 -20.04
N GLU A 392 -9.88 14.65 -18.69
CA GLU A 392 -10.80 13.94 -17.81
C GLU A 392 -11.36 14.86 -16.71
N GLN A 393 -12.08 14.29 -15.74
CA GLN A 393 -12.70 15.04 -14.65
C GLN A 393 -11.94 14.98 -13.34
N ALA A 394 -10.84 14.23 -13.28
CA ALA A 394 -10.07 14.06 -12.06
C ALA A 394 -9.46 15.39 -11.59
N ARG A 395 -9.38 15.53 -10.27
CA ARG A 395 -8.82 16.73 -9.62
C ARG A 395 -7.81 16.34 -8.56
N LEU A 396 -6.88 17.23 -8.30
CA LEU A 396 -5.98 17.17 -7.17
C LEU A 396 -5.90 18.51 -6.47
N PHE A 397 -5.52 18.49 -5.18
CA PHE A 397 -5.43 19.68 -4.34
C PHE A 397 -4.16 19.67 -3.51
N GLY A 398 -3.40 20.79 -3.58
CA GLY A 398 -2.21 21.02 -2.78
C GLY A 398 -2.57 21.54 -1.39
N ILE A 399 -2.26 20.77 -0.35
CA ILE A 399 -2.50 21.14 1.05
C ILE A 399 -1.30 21.91 1.59
N ARG A 400 -1.53 23.10 2.16
CA ARG A 400 -0.47 23.94 2.73
C ARG A 400 -0.36 23.82 4.25
N ASP A 401 0.85 24.03 4.75
CA ASP A 401 1.13 24.16 6.18
C ASP A 401 0.95 25.63 6.67
N GLY A 402 1.20 25.86 7.96
CA GLY A 402 1.17 27.18 8.57
C GLY A 402 2.19 28.19 8.01
N GLU A 403 3.22 27.70 7.30
CA GLU A 403 4.23 28.52 6.62
C GLU A 403 3.92 28.72 5.13
N ASN A 404 2.70 28.37 4.71
CA ASN A 404 2.22 28.50 3.33
C ASN A 404 2.96 27.63 2.30
N ARG A 405 3.65 26.54 2.72
CA ARG A 405 4.30 25.57 1.83
C ARG A 405 3.33 24.44 1.50
N VAL A 406 3.30 23.99 0.25
CA VAL A 406 2.55 22.77 -0.11
C VAL A 406 3.28 21.56 0.49
N VAL A 407 2.66 20.94 1.47
CA VAL A 407 3.22 19.80 2.22
C VAL A 407 2.57 18.47 1.86
N ARG A 408 1.36 18.49 1.30
CA ARG A 408 0.68 17.27 0.83
C ARG A 408 -0.10 17.56 -0.45
N ILE A 409 -0.37 16.49 -1.20
CA ILE A 409 -1.26 16.50 -2.37
C ILE A 409 -2.37 15.48 -2.11
N ALA A 410 -3.62 15.92 -2.18
CA ALA A 410 -4.80 15.08 -2.16
C ALA A 410 -5.34 14.93 -3.59
N PHE A 411 -5.95 13.80 -3.90
CA PHE A 411 -6.50 13.48 -5.22
C PHE A 411 -7.84 12.75 -5.10
N ALA A 412 -8.42 12.30 -6.21
CA ALA A 412 -9.76 11.73 -6.27
C ALA A 412 -9.97 10.54 -5.30
N PHE A 413 -8.96 9.69 -5.08
CA PHE A 413 -9.05 8.64 -4.06
C PHE A 413 -8.77 9.22 -2.66
N PRO A 414 -9.79 9.41 -1.81
CA PRO A 414 -9.64 10.15 -0.56
C PRO A 414 -8.96 9.37 0.57
N GLY A 415 -8.76 8.04 0.40
CA GLY A 415 -8.19 7.15 1.42
C GLY A 415 -6.70 7.33 1.68
N VAL A 416 -5.99 8.05 0.79
CA VAL A 416 -4.56 8.36 0.90
C VAL A 416 -4.26 9.77 0.41
N GLN A 417 -3.10 10.30 0.80
CA GLN A 417 -2.52 11.54 0.27
C GLN A 417 -1.06 11.28 -0.09
N LEU A 418 -0.47 12.20 -0.84
CA LEU A 418 0.97 12.24 -1.07
C LEU A 418 1.57 13.29 -0.14
N GLU A 419 2.49 12.90 0.74
CA GLU A 419 3.19 13.78 1.68
C GLU A 419 4.56 14.15 1.13
N ARG A 420 4.93 15.43 1.22
CA ARG A 420 6.22 15.94 0.73
C ARG A 420 7.37 15.30 1.49
N VAL A 421 8.32 14.77 0.75
CA VAL A 421 9.53 14.15 1.28
C VAL A 421 10.57 15.23 1.58
N PRO A 422 11.23 15.22 2.75
CA PRO A 422 12.37 16.11 3.00
C PRO A 422 13.56 15.74 2.09
N TRP A 423 14.39 16.74 1.75
CA TRP A 423 15.46 16.56 0.76
C TRP A 423 16.43 15.41 1.08
N TYR A 424 16.67 15.11 2.36
CA TYR A 424 17.55 14.03 2.80
C TYR A 424 16.92 12.63 2.70
N GLU A 425 15.62 12.54 2.46
CA GLU A 425 14.88 11.31 2.17
C GLU A 425 14.45 11.21 0.67
N ASP A 426 14.73 12.25 -0.13
CA ASP A 426 14.47 12.23 -1.58
C ASP A 426 15.24 11.08 -2.22
N SER A 427 14.53 10.22 -2.94
CA SER A 427 15.08 8.99 -3.54
C SER A 427 16.30 9.25 -4.43
N ARG A 428 16.33 10.36 -5.16
CA ARG A 428 17.46 10.72 -6.02
C ARG A 428 18.71 11.01 -5.21
N PHE A 429 18.56 11.78 -4.11
CA PHE A 429 19.67 12.04 -3.21
C PHE A 429 20.16 10.75 -2.55
N VAL A 430 19.23 9.99 -1.96
CA VAL A 430 19.54 8.76 -1.23
C VAL A 430 20.18 7.71 -2.13
N LEU A 431 19.58 7.43 -3.29
CA LEU A 431 20.10 6.43 -4.23
C LEU A 431 21.42 6.88 -4.88
N SER A 432 21.59 8.17 -5.16
CA SER A 432 22.85 8.70 -5.68
C SER A 432 23.98 8.59 -4.65
N ALA A 433 23.70 8.95 -3.39
CA ALA A 433 24.70 8.86 -2.32
C ALA A 433 25.08 7.40 -2.01
N ALA A 434 24.09 6.50 -1.93
CA ALA A 434 24.33 5.08 -1.72
C ALA A 434 25.07 4.45 -2.92
N GLY A 435 24.65 4.75 -4.16
CA GLY A 435 25.27 4.25 -5.38
C GLY A 435 26.72 4.71 -5.55
N ALA A 436 27.00 6.00 -5.32
CA ALA A 436 28.36 6.53 -5.32
C ALA A 436 29.23 5.85 -4.25
N SER A 437 28.68 5.64 -3.05
CA SER A 437 29.37 4.96 -1.95
C SER A 437 29.69 3.50 -2.30
N LEU A 438 28.73 2.76 -2.83
CA LEU A 438 28.94 1.39 -3.31
C LEU A 438 29.96 1.34 -4.44
N GLY A 439 29.93 2.28 -5.37
CA GLY A 439 30.91 2.40 -6.46
C GLY A 439 32.34 2.58 -5.94
N ILE A 440 32.55 3.45 -4.95
CA ILE A 440 33.85 3.65 -4.29
C ILE A 440 34.31 2.34 -3.63
N LEU A 441 33.43 1.64 -2.91
CA LEU A 441 33.77 0.38 -2.24
C LEU A 441 34.05 -0.74 -3.25
N ALA A 442 33.31 -0.81 -4.36
CA ALA A 442 33.57 -1.75 -5.45
C ALA A 442 34.94 -1.55 -6.07
N LEU A 443 35.40 -0.30 -6.25
CA LEU A 443 36.76 0.01 -6.69
C LEU A 443 37.83 -0.47 -5.69
N VAL A 444 37.54 -0.39 -4.38
CA VAL A 444 38.47 -0.94 -3.34
C VAL A 444 38.57 -2.46 -3.44
N VAL A 445 37.42 -3.14 -3.66
CA VAL A 445 37.37 -4.60 -3.87
C VAL A 445 38.17 -4.98 -5.12
N LEU A 446 37.87 -4.34 -6.26
CA LEU A 446 38.57 -4.59 -7.53
C LEU A 446 40.09 -4.38 -7.42
N ALA A 447 40.50 -3.25 -6.83
CA ALA A 447 41.94 -2.99 -6.60
C ALA A 447 42.59 -4.01 -5.67
N SER A 448 41.82 -4.57 -4.72
CA SER A 448 42.33 -5.61 -3.80
C SER A 448 42.50 -6.94 -4.54
N LEU A 449 41.53 -7.32 -5.37
CA LEU A 449 41.61 -8.53 -6.21
C LEU A 449 42.72 -8.46 -7.25
N LEU A 450 42.87 -7.33 -7.94
CA LEU A 450 43.97 -7.11 -8.90
C LEU A 450 45.33 -7.21 -8.23
N ARG A 451 45.50 -6.69 -7.01
CA ARG A 451 46.76 -6.84 -6.25
C ARG A 451 47.00 -8.29 -5.86
N LEU A 452 45.97 -9.02 -5.46
CA LEU A 452 46.08 -10.45 -5.14
C LEU A 452 46.48 -11.24 -6.40
N GLY A 453 45.78 -11.03 -7.53
CA GLY A 453 46.11 -11.66 -8.80
C GLY A 453 47.57 -11.40 -9.22
N ARG A 454 48.00 -10.12 -9.17
CA ARG A 454 49.44 -9.79 -9.48
C ARG A 454 50.44 -10.48 -8.54
N ARG A 455 50.10 -10.69 -7.27
CA ARG A 455 50.96 -11.43 -6.32
C ARG A 455 51.07 -12.91 -6.69
N ILE A 456 49.97 -13.53 -7.06
CA ILE A 456 49.90 -14.94 -7.44
C ILE A 456 50.66 -15.16 -8.76
N PHE A 457 50.33 -14.37 -9.81
CA PHE A 457 50.91 -14.58 -11.15
C PHE A 457 52.34 -14.12 -11.28
N LEU A 458 52.78 -13.04 -10.58
CA LEU A 458 54.10 -12.47 -10.74
C LEU A 458 55.11 -12.95 -9.67
N ARG A 459 54.77 -13.95 -8.83
CA ARG A 459 55.64 -14.52 -7.77
C ARG A 459 56.44 -13.47 -6.97
N LYS A 460 55.89 -12.26 -6.76
CA LYS A 460 56.58 -11.20 -6.01
C LYS A 460 56.65 -11.56 -4.52
N ARG A 461 57.83 -11.35 -3.92
CA ARG A 461 58.07 -11.54 -2.48
C ARG A 461 57.04 -10.80 -1.63
N PRO A 462 56.55 -11.39 -0.52
CA PRO A 462 55.64 -10.72 0.38
C PRO A 462 56.28 -9.43 0.90
N LYS A 463 55.46 -8.36 1.00
CA LYS A 463 55.90 -7.16 1.73
C LYS A 463 56.09 -7.52 3.19
N PRO A 464 56.99 -6.79 3.92
CA PRO A 464 57.15 -6.97 5.36
C PRO A 464 55.76 -6.90 6.06
N GLU A 465 55.60 -7.77 7.05
CA GLU A 465 54.35 -7.83 7.82
C GLU A 465 54.02 -6.47 8.44
N PRO A 466 52.74 -6.04 8.41
CA PRO A 466 52.36 -4.83 9.12
C PRO A 466 52.63 -4.99 10.61
N GLN A 467 53.08 -3.94 11.26
CA GLN A 467 53.32 -3.95 12.71
C GLN A 467 52.06 -4.42 13.48
N PRO A 468 52.22 -5.24 14.54
CA PRO A 468 51.13 -5.61 15.41
C PRO A 468 50.34 -4.36 15.84
N GLY A 469 49.00 -4.40 15.77
CA GLY A 469 48.12 -3.25 16.09
C GLY A 469 47.80 -2.31 14.92
N THR A 470 48.41 -2.50 13.72
CA THR A 470 48.06 -1.72 12.50
C THR A 470 47.29 -2.54 11.46
N LEU A 471 47.12 -3.83 11.66
CA LEU A 471 46.41 -4.75 10.76
C LEU A 471 45.01 -4.26 10.45
N TRP A 472 44.24 -3.82 11.46
CA TRP A 472 42.87 -3.33 11.30
C TRP A 472 42.80 -2.05 10.45
N LEU A 473 43.81 -1.18 10.46
CA LEU A 473 43.85 0.01 9.61
C LEU A 473 44.01 -0.37 8.10
N THR A 474 44.60 -1.50 7.81
CA THR A 474 44.80 -1.94 6.43
C THR A 474 43.71 -2.88 5.93
N TRP A 475 43.17 -3.71 6.79
CA TRP A 475 42.16 -4.71 6.47
C TRP A 475 40.72 -4.20 6.72
N GLY A 476 40.47 -3.36 7.74
CA GLY A 476 39.15 -2.84 8.06
C GLY A 476 38.44 -2.23 6.84
N PRO A 477 39.04 -1.27 6.11
CA PRO A 477 38.43 -0.69 4.90
C PRO A 477 38.14 -1.71 3.78
N ARG A 478 38.99 -2.76 3.66
CA ARG A 478 38.76 -3.80 2.65
C ARG A 478 37.64 -4.74 3.06
N LEU A 479 37.65 -5.20 4.30
CA LEU A 479 36.60 -6.06 4.83
C LEU A 479 35.23 -5.35 4.78
N ALA A 480 35.17 -4.08 5.13
CA ALA A 480 33.97 -3.27 4.97
C ALA A 480 33.51 -3.25 3.48
N ALA A 481 34.42 -2.97 2.55
CA ALA A 481 34.11 -2.93 1.14
C ALA A 481 33.59 -4.28 0.62
N PHE A 482 34.25 -5.39 0.97
CA PHE A 482 33.79 -6.74 0.62
C PHE A 482 32.41 -7.05 1.19
N SER A 483 32.16 -6.72 2.47
CA SER A 483 30.89 -6.99 3.13
C SER A 483 29.72 -6.24 2.48
N TRP A 484 29.89 -4.96 2.12
CA TRP A 484 28.85 -4.19 1.42
C TRP A 484 28.60 -4.69 0.00
N VAL A 485 29.63 -5.11 -0.72
CA VAL A 485 29.49 -5.69 -2.07
C VAL A 485 28.79 -7.06 -1.99
N ILE A 486 29.10 -7.88 -0.98
CA ILE A 486 28.41 -9.15 -0.73
C ILE A 486 26.93 -8.91 -0.40
N LEU A 487 26.63 -7.94 0.47
CA LEU A 487 25.24 -7.58 0.78
C LEU A 487 24.46 -7.16 -0.48
N LEU A 488 25.05 -6.31 -1.32
CA LEU A 488 24.43 -5.93 -2.59
C LEU A 488 24.19 -7.16 -3.47
N GLY A 489 25.17 -8.06 -3.58
CA GLY A 489 25.04 -9.33 -4.30
C GLY A 489 23.90 -10.19 -3.75
N THR A 490 23.77 -10.29 -2.43
CA THR A 490 22.68 -11.02 -1.77
C THR A 490 21.31 -10.43 -2.11
N ILE A 491 21.18 -9.10 -2.09
CA ILE A 491 19.94 -8.40 -2.46
C ILE A 491 19.60 -8.65 -3.94
N LEU A 492 20.57 -8.54 -4.83
CA LEU A 492 20.35 -8.80 -6.27
C LEU A 492 19.93 -10.25 -6.53
N VAL A 493 20.57 -11.23 -5.87
CA VAL A 493 20.21 -12.65 -6.01
C VAL A 493 18.80 -12.90 -5.48
N PHE A 494 18.40 -12.27 -4.37
CA PHE A 494 17.03 -12.33 -3.87
C PHE A 494 16.03 -11.87 -4.93
N PHE A 495 16.23 -10.69 -5.53
CA PHE A 495 15.34 -10.18 -6.58
C PHE A 495 15.37 -11.03 -7.87
N MET A 496 16.48 -11.66 -8.19
CA MET A 496 16.56 -12.57 -9.36
C MET A 496 15.77 -13.87 -9.14
N ILE A 497 15.71 -14.36 -7.91
CA ILE A 497 15.02 -15.62 -7.58
C ILE A 497 13.53 -15.37 -7.30
N GLU A 498 13.22 -14.35 -6.52
CA GLU A 498 11.88 -14.07 -6.00
C GLU A 498 11.13 -12.98 -6.81
N GLY A 499 11.80 -12.29 -7.72
CA GLY A 499 11.31 -11.07 -8.37
C GLY A 499 10.01 -11.20 -9.15
N ASP A 500 9.71 -12.40 -9.67
CA ASP A 500 8.46 -12.69 -10.37
C ASP A 500 7.29 -13.00 -9.39
N ASP A 501 7.59 -13.29 -8.12
CA ASP A 501 6.64 -13.71 -7.08
C ASP A 501 6.70 -12.84 -5.82
N LEU A 502 6.85 -11.51 -5.99
CA LEU A 502 6.97 -10.56 -4.88
C LEU A 502 5.72 -10.44 -3.99
N MET A 503 4.58 -11.02 -4.38
CA MET A 503 3.36 -11.06 -3.57
C MET A 503 2.61 -12.37 -3.79
N PRO A 504 2.15 -13.07 -2.74
CA PRO A 504 2.35 -12.79 -1.32
C PRO A 504 3.77 -13.15 -0.87
N PRO A 505 4.29 -12.53 0.22
CA PRO A 505 5.56 -12.94 0.80
C PRO A 505 5.54 -14.43 1.17
N THR A 506 6.50 -15.19 0.67
CA THR A 506 6.58 -16.62 0.97
C THR A 506 7.37 -16.86 2.27
N PRO A 507 7.20 -18.02 2.95
CA PRO A 507 8.03 -18.40 4.10
C PRO A 507 9.55 -18.39 3.81
N ASP A 508 9.94 -18.54 2.55
CA ASP A 508 11.35 -18.52 2.14
C ASP A 508 11.96 -17.12 2.21
N TRP A 509 11.17 -16.06 2.10
CA TRP A 509 11.64 -14.68 2.31
C TRP A 509 12.24 -14.46 3.69
N PHE A 510 11.73 -15.15 4.73
CA PHE A 510 12.30 -15.09 6.07
C PHE A 510 13.78 -15.48 6.08
N LYS A 511 14.16 -16.53 5.36
CA LYS A 511 15.56 -17.00 5.25
C LYS A 511 16.44 -15.92 4.61
N TRP A 512 15.96 -15.30 3.53
CA TRP A 512 16.64 -14.20 2.87
C TRP A 512 16.82 -12.99 3.78
N PHE A 513 15.80 -12.63 4.53
CA PHE A 513 15.86 -11.50 5.47
C PHE A 513 16.82 -11.77 6.65
N VAL A 514 16.87 -12.99 7.15
CA VAL A 514 17.87 -13.38 8.16
C VAL A 514 19.28 -13.26 7.58
N LEU A 515 19.51 -13.75 6.37
CA LEU A 515 20.80 -13.64 5.69
C LEU A 515 21.21 -12.18 5.46
N MET A 516 20.30 -11.35 4.96
CA MET A 516 20.52 -9.91 4.76
C MET A 516 20.83 -9.18 6.07
N ASN A 517 20.16 -9.55 7.17
CA ASN A 517 20.45 -8.98 8.50
C ASN A 517 21.89 -9.27 8.94
N TRP A 518 22.32 -10.53 8.85
CA TRP A 518 23.68 -10.90 9.21
C TRP A 518 24.71 -10.22 8.30
N ALA A 519 24.48 -10.23 6.99
CA ALA A 519 25.36 -9.54 6.04
C ALA A 519 25.47 -8.03 6.34
N THR A 520 24.34 -7.38 6.67
CA THR A 520 24.30 -5.95 7.03
C THR A 520 25.01 -5.69 8.36
N ALA A 521 24.78 -6.52 9.38
CA ALA A 521 25.45 -6.39 10.68
C ALA A 521 26.99 -6.53 10.54
N ILE A 522 27.46 -7.49 9.74
CA ILE A 522 28.88 -7.67 9.44
C ILE A 522 29.43 -6.45 8.70
N ALA A 523 28.69 -5.92 7.70
CA ALA A 523 29.10 -4.74 6.94
C ALA A 523 29.21 -3.49 7.86
N ILE A 524 28.26 -3.28 8.76
CA ILE A 524 28.28 -2.19 9.77
C ILE A 524 29.47 -2.37 10.71
N PHE A 525 29.70 -3.59 11.20
CA PHE A 525 30.83 -3.90 12.09
C PHE A 525 32.18 -3.52 11.45
N PHE A 526 32.43 -3.97 10.23
CA PHE A 526 33.68 -3.60 9.54
C PHE A 526 33.73 -2.14 9.14
N SER A 527 32.58 -1.50 8.88
CA SER A 527 32.49 -0.06 8.61
C SER A 527 33.02 0.78 9.75
N PHE A 528 32.81 0.36 11.01
CA PHE A 528 33.38 1.03 12.17
C PHE A 528 34.91 1.15 12.06
N PHE A 529 35.60 0.07 11.71
CA PHE A 529 37.05 0.10 11.52
C PHE A 529 37.48 0.95 10.29
N ALA A 530 36.67 0.96 9.22
CA ALA A 530 36.95 1.78 8.06
C ALA A 530 36.81 3.28 8.36
N ILE A 531 35.77 3.66 9.12
CA ILE A 531 35.54 5.05 9.57
C ILE A 531 36.67 5.51 10.49
N VAL A 532 37.02 4.70 11.50
CA VAL A 532 38.13 5.02 12.41
C VAL A 532 39.46 5.12 11.68
N ALA A 533 39.69 4.25 10.68
CA ALA A 533 40.89 4.34 9.83
C ALA A 533 40.91 5.63 9.01
N GLY A 534 39.75 6.04 8.47
CA GLY A 534 39.56 7.31 7.75
C GLY A 534 39.87 8.54 8.60
N ILE A 535 39.46 8.54 9.87
CA ILE A 535 39.74 9.62 10.82
C ILE A 535 41.22 9.59 11.22
N ARG A 536 41.75 8.44 11.65
CA ARG A 536 43.09 8.29 12.19
C ARG A 536 44.21 8.61 11.17
N VAL A 537 43.96 8.46 9.88
CA VAL A 537 44.95 8.79 8.84
C VAL A 537 45.33 10.27 8.85
N TRP A 538 44.46 11.17 9.33
CA TRP A 538 44.71 12.60 9.43
C TRP A 538 45.63 12.97 10.60
N TRP A 539 45.78 12.10 11.60
CA TRP A 539 46.61 12.29 12.79
C TRP A 539 47.98 11.63 12.68
N ARG A 540 48.31 11.08 11.47
CA ARG A 540 49.59 10.43 11.22
C ARG A 540 50.53 11.33 10.43
N ASP A 541 51.71 11.57 10.97
CA ASP A 541 52.77 12.26 10.27
C ASP A 541 53.21 11.49 9.00
N GLN A 542 53.64 12.22 7.95
CA GLN A 542 54.21 11.70 6.71
C GLN A 542 53.26 10.82 5.84
N VAL A 543 51.94 10.89 5.99
CA VAL A 543 51.02 10.21 5.08
C VAL A 543 50.82 11.03 3.79
N ARG A 544 50.92 10.37 2.65
CA ARG A 544 50.65 11.03 1.35
C ARG A 544 49.21 11.50 1.27
N ARG A 545 48.98 12.75 0.83
CA ARG A 545 47.64 13.34 0.67
C ARG A 545 46.63 12.43 -0.04
N ILE A 546 47.07 11.76 -1.12
CA ILE A 546 46.25 10.82 -1.88
C ILE A 546 45.80 9.60 -1.04
N THR A 547 46.61 9.17 -0.07
CA THR A 547 46.24 8.09 0.87
C THR A 547 45.20 8.58 1.88
N MET A 548 45.36 9.80 2.38
CA MET A 548 44.36 10.44 3.29
C MET A 548 43.02 10.55 2.58
N ILE A 549 42.97 11.07 1.36
CA ILE A 549 41.73 11.19 0.57
C ILE A 549 41.06 9.80 0.38
N LYS A 550 41.84 8.76 -0.01
CA LYS A 550 41.30 7.39 -0.19
C LYS A 550 40.65 6.84 1.07
N PHE A 551 41.31 6.97 2.22
CA PHE A 551 40.77 6.46 3.48
C PHE A 551 39.54 7.27 3.93
N SER A 552 39.55 8.59 3.76
CA SER A 552 38.40 9.44 4.05
C SER A 552 37.19 9.11 3.18
N LEU A 553 37.39 8.90 1.87
CA LEU A 553 36.32 8.51 0.97
C LEU A 553 35.71 7.15 1.34
N VAL A 554 36.53 6.16 1.70
CA VAL A 554 36.02 4.86 2.16
C VAL A 554 35.27 4.99 3.48
N GLY A 555 35.82 5.75 4.45
CA GLY A 555 35.15 5.99 5.72
C GLY A 555 33.81 6.69 5.56
N LEU A 556 33.76 7.74 4.71
CA LEU A 556 32.53 8.47 4.40
C LEU A 556 31.51 7.56 3.69
N SER A 557 31.95 6.76 2.71
CA SER A 557 31.09 5.79 2.02
C SER A 557 30.48 4.79 3.00
N CYS A 558 31.26 4.26 3.94
CA CYS A 558 30.77 3.38 4.99
C CYS A 558 29.76 4.07 5.90
N LEU A 559 29.99 5.34 6.27
CA LEU A 559 29.06 6.12 7.09
C LEU A 559 27.71 6.31 6.38
N ILE A 560 27.73 6.68 5.11
CA ILE A 560 26.51 6.86 4.28
C ILE A 560 25.74 5.54 4.18
N LEU A 561 26.42 4.42 3.92
CA LEU A 561 25.77 3.13 3.80
C LEU A 561 25.23 2.59 5.13
N CYS A 562 25.89 2.86 6.25
CA CYS A 562 25.37 2.57 7.58
C CYS A 562 24.10 3.39 7.86
N TRP A 563 24.13 4.69 7.55
CA TRP A 563 22.94 5.55 7.65
C TRP A 563 21.80 5.01 6.77
N PHE A 564 22.09 4.68 5.51
CA PHE A 564 21.11 4.09 4.60
C PHE A 564 20.49 2.81 5.18
N ALA A 565 21.32 1.86 5.64
CA ALA A 565 20.84 0.58 6.16
C ALA A 565 19.94 0.72 7.40
N ILE A 566 20.21 1.71 8.25
CA ILE A 566 19.44 1.96 9.47
C ILE A 566 18.14 2.70 9.14
N VAL A 567 18.21 3.80 8.39
CA VAL A 567 17.06 4.66 8.06
C VAL A 567 16.06 3.92 7.18
N TRP A 568 16.53 3.22 6.16
CA TRP A 568 15.69 2.49 5.21
C TRP A 568 15.43 1.03 5.60
N ARG A 569 15.67 0.68 6.86
CA ARG A 569 15.32 -0.63 7.43
C ARG A 569 15.87 -1.84 6.67
N VAL A 570 17.02 -1.72 6.01
CA VAL A 570 17.73 -2.87 5.43
C VAL A 570 18.06 -3.88 6.54
N ILE A 571 18.43 -3.37 7.73
CA ILE A 571 18.52 -4.15 8.97
C ILE A 571 17.26 -3.92 9.83
N GLY A 572 16.59 -4.97 10.21
CA GLY A 572 15.35 -4.90 11.00
C GLY A 572 14.83 -6.28 11.40
N PRO A 573 13.71 -6.35 12.11
CA PRO A 573 13.10 -7.63 12.48
C PRO A 573 12.83 -8.47 11.24
N ALA A 574 13.37 -9.69 11.18
CA ALA A 574 13.22 -10.57 10.02
C ALA A 574 11.77 -11.09 9.85
N HIS A 575 10.96 -11.00 10.89
CA HIS A 575 9.58 -11.50 10.96
C HIS A 575 8.51 -10.41 10.74
N ARG A 576 8.90 -9.20 10.32
CA ARG A 576 7.97 -8.09 10.01
C ARG A 576 8.30 -7.49 8.65
N ILE A 577 7.33 -7.55 7.76
CA ILE A 577 7.34 -6.94 6.43
C ILE A 577 6.36 -5.78 6.41
#